data_8d6a98c3b986efff37c0a77decd2245a
#
_entry.id   8d6a98c3b986efff37c0a77decd2245a
#
_cell.length_a   1.000
_cell.length_b   1.000
_cell.length_c   1.000
_cell.angle_alpha   90.00
_cell.angle_beta   90.00
_cell.angle_gamma   90.00
#
_symmetry.space_group_name_H-M   'P 1'
#
loop_
_entity.id
_entity.type
_entity.pdbx_description
1 polymer ?
#
loop_
_entity_poly.entity_id
_entity_poly.type
_entity_poly.pdbx_seq_one_letter_code
_entity_poly.pdbx_strand_id
1 'polypeptide(L)'
;MLLRSPASLRRLGVLGMNERNIGYIGRYNPRKNYPLVDNKLATKSRARDRGIPVPELLGVIEYQHQVREVIELLAPHQSFVIKPAQGSGGKGILVVVDRRGDNYLKASGQEINQEAVARHVSNILAGLHSLGGRNDTAMVEALIDFDPCLAAYSCEGVPDIRVIAFRGVPVMAMMRCATHASDGKANLHQGAVGVGLDIATGNALSAVQHGELVEVHPDTGACFRSLKIPHWDRVLDLAASCVEMTGLQYLGADIVLDRQQGPVLLELNARPGLAIQVANQAGLRDRLAIAEEIAAQTDDHYEKIDAAKTRLGSG
;
A
#
# COMPACT_ATOMS: atom_id res chain seq x y z
N MET A 1 25.57 -14.80 9.93
CA MET A 1 24.11 -14.83 10.21
C MET A 1 23.77 -16.12 10.96
N LEU A 2 23.44 -16.04 12.26
CA LEU A 2 22.98 -17.21 13.02
C LEU A 2 21.57 -17.57 12.58
N LEU A 3 21.42 -18.75 11.96
CA LEU A 3 20.10 -19.28 11.58
C LEU A 3 19.28 -19.54 12.87
N ARG A 4 18.26 -18.74 13.10
CA ARG A 4 17.32 -18.96 14.19
C ARG A 4 16.39 -20.14 13.87
N SER A 5 16.19 -21.03 14.83
CA SER A 5 15.27 -22.15 14.65
C SER A 5 13.81 -21.67 14.56
N PRO A 6 12.91 -22.40 13.87
CA PRO A 6 11.49 -22.07 13.85
C PRO A 6 10.86 -21.93 15.25
N ALA A 7 11.35 -22.72 16.22
CA ALA A 7 10.91 -22.63 17.61
C ALA A 7 11.34 -21.32 18.29
N SER A 8 12.56 -20.82 17.97
CA SER A 8 13.02 -19.54 18.51
C SER A 8 12.28 -18.35 17.89
N LEU A 9 11.95 -18.40 16.59
CA LEU A 9 11.14 -17.39 15.93
C LEU A 9 9.72 -17.34 16.50
N ARG A 10 9.14 -18.50 16.79
CA ARG A 10 7.82 -18.57 17.46
C ARG A 10 7.83 -17.93 18.85
N ARG A 11 8.89 -18.15 19.63
CA ARG A 11 9.04 -17.51 20.97
C ARG A 11 9.19 -16.00 20.90
N LEU A 12 9.65 -15.47 19.77
CA LEU A 12 9.71 -14.02 19.49
C LEU A 12 8.41 -13.47 18.91
N GLY A 13 7.31 -14.24 18.93
CA GLY A 13 6.02 -13.82 18.41
C GLY A 13 5.96 -13.73 16.87
N VAL A 14 6.97 -14.23 16.15
CA VAL A 14 6.97 -14.18 14.68
C VAL A 14 5.88 -15.06 14.11
N LEU A 15 4.98 -14.44 13.34
CA LEU A 15 3.90 -15.10 12.61
C LEU A 15 4.44 -15.68 11.30
N GLY A 16 4.34 -16.99 11.12
CA GLY A 16 4.71 -17.67 9.88
C GLY A 16 3.61 -17.59 8.83
N MET A 17 3.97 -17.80 7.55
CA MET A 17 3.05 -17.72 6.43
C MET A 17 1.87 -18.70 6.54
N ASN A 18 2.12 -19.95 6.91
CA ASN A 18 1.06 -20.97 7.04
C ASN A 18 0.10 -20.61 8.17
N GLU A 19 0.60 -20.15 9.31
CA GLU A 19 -0.22 -19.73 10.44
C GLU A 19 -1.06 -18.50 10.09
N ARG A 20 -0.50 -17.51 9.40
CA ARG A 20 -1.28 -16.38 8.86
C ARG A 20 -2.40 -16.87 7.93
N ASN A 21 -2.06 -17.75 6.99
CA ASN A 21 -3.01 -18.18 5.96
C ASN A 21 -4.17 -19.00 6.55
N ILE A 22 -3.88 -19.88 7.50
CA ILE A 22 -4.90 -20.79 8.10
C ILE A 22 -5.58 -20.11 9.27
N GLY A 23 -4.81 -19.58 10.22
CA GLY A 23 -5.32 -19.07 11.49
C GLY A 23 -6.06 -17.75 11.38
N TYR A 24 -5.65 -16.89 10.45
CA TYR A 24 -6.23 -15.56 10.30
C TYR A 24 -6.99 -15.40 8.98
N ILE A 25 -6.33 -15.54 7.82
CA ILE A 25 -6.98 -15.31 6.54
C ILE A 25 -8.07 -16.32 6.28
N GLY A 26 -7.79 -17.62 6.42
CA GLY A 26 -8.76 -18.71 6.18
C GLY A 26 -9.93 -18.69 7.16
N ARG A 27 -9.68 -18.28 8.41
CA ARG A 27 -10.69 -18.25 9.47
C ARG A 27 -11.58 -17.01 9.43
N TYR A 28 -11.01 -15.84 9.10
CA TYR A 28 -11.68 -14.56 9.29
C TYR A 28 -12.04 -13.84 7.98
N ASN A 29 -11.49 -14.25 6.84
CA ASN A 29 -11.75 -13.60 5.56
C ASN A 29 -12.68 -14.45 4.67
N PRO A 30 -13.95 -14.06 4.51
CA PRO A 30 -14.86 -14.75 3.58
C PRO A 30 -14.36 -14.60 2.13
N ARG A 31 -14.17 -15.72 1.43
CA ARG A 31 -13.66 -15.72 0.04
C ARG A 31 -14.53 -14.91 -0.92
N LYS A 32 -15.85 -14.83 -0.68
CA LYS A 32 -16.77 -14.02 -1.49
C LYS A 32 -16.44 -12.53 -1.51
N ASN A 33 -15.69 -12.04 -0.51
CA ASN A 33 -15.31 -10.62 -0.39
C ASN A 33 -13.95 -10.32 -1.04
N TYR A 34 -13.18 -11.32 -1.48
CA TYR A 34 -11.86 -11.09 -2.11
C TYR A 34 -11.92 -10.22 -3.38
N PRO A 35 -12.95 -10.32 -4.26
CA PRO A 35 -13.06 -9.42 -5.39
C PRO A 35 -13.09 -7.93 -5.04
N LEU A 36 -13.54 -7.57 -3.81
CA LEU A 36 -13.52 -6.19 -3.30
C LEU A 36 -12.10 -5.66 -3.04
N VAL A 37 -11.10 -6.53 -2.99
CA VAL A 37 -9.69 -6.19 -2.72
C VAL A 37 -8.80 -6.53 -3.92
N ASP A 38 -9.11 -7.64 -4.61
CA ASP A 38 -8.34 -8.08 -5.78
C ASP A 38 -8.59 -7.21 -7.03
N ASN A 39 -9.71 -6.45 -7.06
CA ASN A 39 -10.05 -5.52 -8.13
C ASN A 39 -10.04 -4.07 -7.59
N LYS A 40 -9.06 -3.27 -8.00
CA LYS A 40 -8.86 -1.88 -7.56
C LYS A 40 -10.02 -0.95 -7.91
N LEU A 41 -10.76 -1.20 -9.01
CA LEU A 41 -11.97 -0.46 -9.35
C LEU A 41 -13.09 -0.73 -8.35
N ALA A 42 -13.29 -2.00 -7.99
CA ALA A 42 -14.29 -2.39 -7.00
C ALA A 42 -13.94 -1.80 -5.62
N THR A 43 -12.67 -1.87 -5.21
CA THR A 43 -12.16 -1.22 -3.99
C THR A 43 -12.48 0.27 -4.00
N LYS A 44 -12.15 0.96 -5.09
CA LYS A 44 -12.31 2.43 -5.23
C LYS A 44 -13.78 2.84 -5.20
N SER A 45 -14.66 2.13 -5.91
CA SER A 45 -16.11 2.38 -5.87
C SER A 45 -16.62 2.25 -4.43
N ARG A 46 -16.27 1.15 -3.76
CA ARG A 46 -16.70 0.88 -2.39
C ARG A 46 -16.17 1.90 -1.38
N ALA A 47 -14.93 2.36 -1.57
CA ALA A 47 -14.33 3.41 -0.74
C ALA A 47 -15.08 4.74 -0.88
N ARG A 48 -15.39 5.14 -2.10
CA ARG A 48 -16.19 6.36 -2.36
C ARG A 48 -17.57 6.31 -1.71
N ASP A 49 -18.27 5.17 -1.80
CA ASP A 49 -19.60 4.97 -1.18
C ASP A 49 -19.54 5.14 0.36
N ARG A 50 -18.37 4.95 0.96
CA ARG A 50 -18.12 5.07 2.40
C ARG A 50 -17.41 6.37 2.79
N GLY A 51 -17.17 7.28 1.85
CA GLY A 51 -16.45 8.53 2.11
C GLY A 51 -14.97 8.36 2.42
N ILE A 52 -14.38 7.19 2.11
CA ILE A 52 -12.95 6.93 2.27
C ILE A 52 -12.21 7.60 1.10
N PRO A 53 -11.23 8.50 1.39
CA PRO A 53 -10.46 9.16 0.34
C PRO A 53 -9.66 8.15 -0.50
N VAL A 54 -9.75 8.29 -1.82
CA VAL A 54 -9.01 7.51 -2.82
C VAL A 54 -8.51 8.45 -3.92
N PRO A 55 -7.42 8.13 -4.64
CA PRO A 55 -6.98 8.93 -5.78
C PRO A 55 -8.12 9.12 -6.78
N GLU A 56 -8.22 10.29 -7.38
CA GLU A 56 -9.25 10.59 -8.37
C GLU A 56 -9.14 9.65 -9.57
N LEU A 57 -10.27 9.06 -9.97
CA LEU A 57 -10.37 8.23 -11.17
C LEU A 57 -10.73 9.14 -12.35
N LEU A 58 -9.78 9.31 -13.27
CA LEU A 58 -9.95 10.14 -14.47
C LEU A 58 -10.67 9.39 -15.58
N GLY A 59 -10.49 8.07 -15.64
CA GLY A 59 -11.18 7.23 -16.62
C GLY A 59 -10.87 5.75 -16.51
N VAL A 60 -11.62 4.98 -17.28
CA VAL A 60 -11.54 3.51 -17.33
C VAL A 60 -11.61 3.08 -18.78
N ILE A 61 -10.70 2.20 -19.19
CA ILE A 61 -10.69 1.57 -20.51
C ILE A 61 -10.89 0.07 -20.32
N GLU A 62 -12.00 -0.45 -20.85
CA GLU A 62 -12.38 -1.86 -20.66
C GLU A 62 -12.19 -2.70 -21.95
N TYR A 63 -12.29 -2.04 -23.11
CA TYR A 63 -12.31 -2.73 -24.40
C TYR A 63 -11.27 -2.18 -25.36
N GLN A 64 -10.73 -3.03 -26.23
CA GLN A 64 -9.68 -2.64 -27.20
C GLN A 64 -10.10 -1.49 -28.14
N HIS A 65 -11.38 -1.39 -28.51
CA HIS A 65 -11.84 -0.27 -29.36
C HIS A 65 -11.74 1.09 -28.67
N GLN A 66 -11.81 1.13 -27.33
CA GLN A 66 -11.70 2.36 -26.52
C GLN A 66 -10.24 2.85 -26.41
N VAL A 67 -9.24 2.05 -26.77
CA VAL A 67 -7.82 2.46 -26.69
C VAL A 67 -7.56 3.74 -27.50
N ARG A 68 -8.31 3.96 -28.58
CA ARG A 68 -8.20 5.19 -29.39
C ARG A 68 -8.65 6.43 -28.62
N GLU A 69 -9.58 6.29 -27.70
CA GLU A 69 -10.15 7.36 -26.89
C GLU A 69 -9.24 7.77 -25.72
N VAL A 70 -8.25 6.92 -25.38
CA VAL A 70 -7.37 7.19 -24.23
C VAL A 70 -6.59 8.50 -24.38
N ILE A 71 -6.19 8.87 -25.58
CA ILE A 71 -5.43 10.09 -25.82
C ILE A 71 -6.31 11.33 -25.63
N GLU A 72 -7.58 11.26 -26.02
CA GLU A 72 -8.55 12.33 -25.77
C GLU A 72 -8.84 12.45 -24.27
N LEU A 73 -9.01 11.32 -23.57
CA LEU A 73 -9.16 11.27 -22.12
C LEU A 73 -7.97 11.91 -21.40
N LEU A 74 -6.75 11.69 -21.88
CA LEU A 74 -5.52 12.21 -21.28
C LEU A 74 -5.22 13.67 -21.67
N ALA A 75 -5.87 14.20 -22.69
CA ALA A 75 -5.56 15.53 -23.24
C ALA A 75 -5.60 16.68 -22.20
N PRO A 76 -6.54 16.74 -21.25
CA PRO A 76 -6.59 17.80 -20.25
C PRO A 76 -5.59 17.62 -19.10
N HIS A 77 -4.91 16.46 -18.99
CA HIS A 77 -4.08 16.13 -17.84
C HIS A 77 -2.59 16.24 -18.15
N GLN A 78 -1.86 16.98 -17.31
CA GLN A 78 -0.40 17.09 -17.38
C GLN A 78 0.30 15.85 -16.80
N SER A 79 -0.28 15.30 -15.73
CA SER A 79 0.26 14.13 -15.03
C SER A 79 -0.87 13.15 -14.71
N PHE A 80 -0.56 11.87 -14.72
CA PHE A 80 -1.52 10.79 -14.45
C PHE A 80 -0.82 9.47 -14.19
N VAL A 81 -1.57 8.50 -13.71
CA VAL A 81 -1.12 7.11 -13.56
C VAL A 81 -2.07 6.19 -14.33
N ILE A 82 -1.52 5.29 -15.15
CA ILE A 82 -2.28 4.20 -15.78
C ILE A 82 -1.88 2.91 -15.09
N LYS A 83 -2.85 2.12 -14.62
CA LYS A 83 -2.59 0.85 -13.94
C LYS A 83 -3.68 -0.19 -14.23
N PRO A 84 -3.33 -1.50 -14.20
CA PRO A 84 -4.31 -2.57 -14.32
C PRO A 84 -5.19 -2.64 -13.06
N ALA A 85 -6.50 -2.88 -13.23
CA ALA A 85 -7.44 -3.03 -12.12
C ALA A 85 -7.13 -4.28 -11.26
N GLN A 86 -6.66 -5.38 -11.88
CA GLN A 86 -6.36 -6.66 -11.23
C GLN A 86 -4.87 -7.02 -11.23
N GLY A 87 -4.00 -6.05 -11.52
CA GLY A 87 -2.54 -6.23 -11.47
C GLY A 87 -2.02 -6.30 -10.03
N SER A 88 -0.85 -6.90 -9.85
CA SER A 88 -0.19 -7.02 -8.55
C SER A 88 1.31 -6.69 -8.61
N GLY A 89 1.88 -6.28 -7.46
CA GLY A 89 3.31 -6.06 -7.31
C GLY A 89 3.86 -4.90 -8.15
N GLY A 90 3.04 -3.91 -8.49
CA GLY A 90 3.46 -2.74 -9.28
C GLY A 90 3.66 -3.02 -10.77
N LYS A 91 3.35 -4.23 -11.26
CA LYS A 91 3.46 -4.56 -12.68
C LYS A 91 2.38 -3.84 -13.49
N GLY A 92 2.78 -3.30 -14.65
CA GLY A 92 1.85 -2.60 -15.55
C GLY A 92 1.45 -1.19 -15.08
N ILE A 93 2.11 -0.62 -14.09
CA ILE A 93 1.91 0.78 -13.71
C ILE A 93 2.76 1.67 -14.60
N LEU A 94 2.13 2.64 -15.24
CA LEU A 94 2.76 3.72 -15.99
C LEU A 94 2.49 5.04 -15.24
N VAL A 95 3.55 5.66 -14.74
CA VAL A 95 3.51 6.96 -14.07
C VAL A 95 3.99 8.02 -15.04
N VAL A 96 3.13 8.99 -15.35
CA VAL A 96 3.43 10.17 -16.15
C VAL A 96 3.43 11.37 -15.22
N VAL A 97 4.56 12.09 -15.15
CA VAL A 97 4.75 13.23 -14.26
C VAL A 97 4.57 14.58 -14.96
N ASP A 98 4.72 14.59 -16.29
CA ASP A 98 4.57 15.82 -17.08
C ASP A 98 4.25 15.50 -18.54
N ARG A 99 3.78 16.50 -19.29
CA ARG A 99 3.51 16.44 -20.73
C ARG A 99 4.38 17.44 -21.47
N ARG A 100 5.02 17.01 -22.57
CA ARG A 100 5.83 17.83 -23.44
C ARG A 100 5.29 17.80 -24.87
N GLY A 101 4.40 18.73 -25.20
CA GLY A 101 3.67 18.70 -26.46
C GLY A 101 2.82 17.41 -26.58
N ASP A 102 3.11 16.59 -27.58
CA ASP A 102 2.43 15.31 -27.80
C ASP A 102 3.08 14.12 -27.06
N ASN A 103 4.20 14.35 -26.37
CA ASN A 103 4.90 13.35 -25.59
C ASN A 103 4.58 13.44 -24.10
N TYR A 104 4.80 12.36 -23.40
CA TYR A 104 4.62 12.21 -21.96
C TYR A 104 5.96 11.91 -21.29
N LEU A 105 6.24 12.56 -20.16
CA LEU A 105 7.46 12.34 -19.37
C LEU A 105 7.17 11.39 -18.23
N LYS A 106 7.91 10.28 -18.16
CA LYS A 106 7.85 9.34 -17.03
C LYS A 106 8.67 9.87 -15.84
N ALA A 107 8.41 9.35 -14.64
CA ALA A 107 9.19 9.65 -13.43
C ALA A 107 10.69 9.35 -13.60
N SER A 108 11.07 8.39 -14.43
CA SER A 108 12.47 8.07 -14.78
C SER A 108 13.15 9.10 -15.72
N GLY A 109 12.45 10.14 -16.14
CA GLY A 109 12.95 11.12 -17.14
C GLY A 109 12.82 10.64 -18.60
N GLN A 110 12.35 9.43 -18.84
CA GLN A 110 12.13 8.90 -20.19
C GLN A 110 10.88 9.54 -20.81
N GLU A 111 11.02 10.05 -22.04
CA GLU A 111 9.88 10.49 -22.85
C GLU A 111 9.26 9.30 -23.61
N ILE A 112 7.93 9.27 -23.68
CA ILE A 112 7.14 8.31 -24.44
C ILE A 112 6.08 9.05 -25.26
N ASN A 113 5.78 8.55 -26.45
CA ASN A 113 4.77 9.13 -27.32
C ASN A 113 3.37 8.54 -27.06
N GLN A 114 2.35 9.11 -27.66
CA GLN A 114 0.96 8.65 -27.56
C GLN A 114 0.76 7.18 -27.97
N GLU A 115 1.50 6.73 -29.00
CA GLU A 115 1.43 5.33 -29.45
C GLU A 115 1.94 4.36 -28.38
N ALA A 116 3.01 4.71 -27.66
CA ALA A 116 3.54 3.90 -26.56
C ALA A 116 2.53 3.81 -25.39
N VAL A 117 1.82 4.90 -25.09
CA VAL A 117 0.74 4.90 -24.09
C VAL A 117 -0.42 4.02 -24.53
N ALA A 118 -0.89 4.16 -25.78
CA ALA A 118 -1.96 3.33 -26.32
C ALA A 118 -1.59 1.83 -26.31
N ARG A 119 -0.35 1.50 -26.65
CA ARG A 119 0.18 0.13 -26.59
C ARG A 119 0.22 -0.39 -25.16
N HIS A 120 0.61 0.46 -24.18
CA HIS A 120 0.61 0.08 -22.77
C HIS A 120 -0.81 -0.27 -22.29
N VAL A 121 -1.81 0.54 -22.62
CA VAL A 121 -3.21 0.27 -22.33
C VAL A 121 -3.67 -1.05 -22.97
N SER A 122 -3.36 -1.27 -24.26
CA SER A 122 -3.68 -2.53 -24.95
C SER A 122 -3.06 -3.75 -24.26
N ASN A 123 -1.83 -3.64 -23.76
CA ASN A 123 -1.16 -4.70 -23.01
C ASN A 123 -1.86 -5.01 -21.67
N ILE A 124 -2.38 -3.98 -20.99
CA ILE A 124 -3.20 -4.17 -19.77
C ILE A 124 -4.46 -4.96 -20.14
N LEU A 125 -5.20 -4.50 -21.15
CA LEU A 125 -6.46 -5.14 -21.57
C LEU A 125 -6.26 -6.60 -22.01
N ALA A 126 -5.11 -6.91 -22.65
CA ALA A 126 -4.73 -8.26 -23.01
C ALA A 126 -4.32 -9.15 -21.82
N GLY A 127 -4.28 -8.60 -20.60
CA GLY A 127 -3.95 -9.36 -19.38
C GLY A 127 -2.46 -9.60 -19.16
N LEU A 128 -1.57 -8.88 -19.88
CA LEU A 128 -0.12 -9.08 -19.75
C LEU A 128 0.41 -8.83 -18.32
N HIS A 129 -0.30 -8.01 -17.55
CA HIS A 129 0.07 -7.62 -16.20
C HIS A 129 -0.82 -8.24 -15.10
N SER A 130 -1.82 -9.03 -15.48
CA SER A 130 -2.81 -9.59 -14.58
C SER A 130 -2.43 -10.99 -14.11
N LEU A 131 -2.85 -11.32 -12.89
CA LEU A 131 -2.65 -12.66 -12.34
C LEU A 131 -3.40 -13.70 -13.19
N GLY A 132 -2.65 -14.67 -13.73
CA GLY A 132 -3.18 -15.74 -14.57
C GLY A 132 -3.47 -15.35 -16.02
N GLY A 133 -2.96 -14.18 -16.50
CA GLY A 133 -3.07 -13.76 -17.90
C GLY A 133 -4.52 -13.50 -18.37
N ARG A 134 -5.43 -13.18 -17.45
CA ARG A 134 -6.83 -12.86 -17.78
C ARG A 134 -6.94 -11.42 -18.26
N ASN A 135 -7.88 -11.18 -19.18
CA ASN A 135 -8.21 -9.82 -19.57
C ASN A 135 -8.44 -8.93 -18.36
N ASP A 136 -7.97 -7.71 -18.44
CA ASP A 136 -8.05 -6.74 -17.35
C ASP A 136 -8.60 -5.41 -17.86
N THR A 137 -8.79 -4.49 -16.98
CA THR A 137 -9.27 -3.14 -17.23
C THR A 137 -8.16 -2.15 -16.91
N ALA A 138 -7.91 -1.18 -17.79
CA ALA A 138 -6.96 -0.11 -17.53
C ALA A 138 -7.66 1.03 -16.80
N MET A 139 -7.12 1.41 -15.64
CA MET A 139 -7.56 2.56 -14.85
C MET A 139 -6.62 3.72 -15.10
N VAL A 140 -7.18 4.90 -15.32
CA VAL A 140 -6.45 6.17 -15.36
C VAL A 140 -6.79 6.95 -14.10
N GLU A 141 -5.78 7.33 -13.33
CA GLU A 141 -5.94 8.09 -12.08
C GLU A 141 -5.11 9.36 -12.09
N ALA A 142 -5.55 10.35 -11.32
CA ALA A 142 -4.71 11.50 -11.02
C ALA A 142 -3.42 11.06 -10.30
N LEU A 143 -2.31 11.66 -10.69
CA LEU A 143 -1.05 11.46 -9.97
C LEU A 143 -1.18 12.08 -8.57
N ILE A 144 -0.81 11.33 -7.55
CA ILE A 144 -0.82 11.79 -6.16
C ILE A 144 0.30 12.80 -5.98
N ASP A 145 -0.05 13.99 -5.51
CA ASP A 145 0.91 15.00 -5.03
C ASP A 145 1.18 14.72 -3.53
N PHE A 146 2.13 13.83 -3.27
CA PHE A 146 2.40 13.39 -1.91
C PHE A 146 2.99 14.50 -1.03
N ASP A 147 2.74 14.42 0.28
CA ASP A 147 3.14 15.42 1.26
C ASP A 147 4.68 15.62 1.25
N PRO A 148 5.17 16.86 1.06
CA PRO A 148 6.59 17.16 0.98
C PRO A 148 7.40 16.75 2.20
N CYS A 149 6.79 16.62 3.38
CA CYS A 149 7.47 16.16 4.59
C CYS A 149 8.06 14.75 4.47
N LEU A 150 7.51 13.94 3.55
CA LEU A 150 7.99 12.60 3.25
C LEU A 150 8.97 12.54 2.07
N ALA A 151 9.20 13.64 1.36
CA ALA A 151 10.04 13.67 0.16
C ALA A 151 11.49 13.26 0.43
N ALA A 152 12.02 13.58 1.61
CA ALA A 152 13.37 13.19 2.00
C ALA A 152 13.53 11.68 2.21
N TYR A 153 12.45 10.94 2.40
CA TYR A 153 12.47 9.50 2.72
C TYR A 153 12.12 8.61 1.54
N SER A 154 12.04 9.14 0.32
CA SER A 154 11.75 8.34 -0.87
C SER A 154 12.48 8.86 -2.08
N CYS A 155 12.90 7.98 -2.98
CA CYS A 155 13.60 8.31 -4.21
C CYS A 155 12.80 7.78 -5.41
N GLU A 156 12.47 8.66 -6.37
CA GLU A 156 11.77 8.34 -7.62
C GLU A 156 10.37 7.69 -7.47
N GLY A 157 9.85 7.55 -6.26
CA GLY A 157 8.56 6.92 -6.00
C GLY A 157 7.81 7.58 -4.85
N VAL A 158 6.52 7.29 -4.78
CA VAL A 158 5.66 7.75 -3.68
C VAL A 158 5.83 6.82 -2.49
N PRO A 159 6.23 7.33 -1.31
CA PRO A 159 6.27 6.51 -0.10
C PRO A 159 4.84 6.15 0.32
N ASP A 160 4.65 4.93 0.74
CA ASP A 160 3.35 4.48 1.24
C ASP A 160 3.43 3.89 2.66
N ILE A 161 2.32 3.98 3.36
CA ILE A 161 2.16 3.48 4.72
C ILE A 161 1.30 2.22 4.65
N ARG A 162 1.88 1.06 4.96
CA ARG A 162 1.13 -0.18 5.12
C ARG A 162 0.71 -0.36 6.56
N VAL A 163 -0.59 -0.44 6.79
CA VAL A 163 -1.17 -0.80 8.10
C VAL A 163 -1.83 -2.17 8.00
N ILE A 164 -1.46 -3.09 8.86
CA ILE A 164 -2.21 -4.34 9.04
C ILE A 164 -3.33 -4.05 10.04
N ALA A 165 -4.57 -4.29 9.61
CA ALA A 165 -5.76 -4.22 10.45
C ALA A 165 -6.37 -5.61 10.64
N PHE A 166 -6.79 -5.91 11.87
CA PHE A 166 -7.46 -7.15 12.24
C PHE A 166 -8.69 -6.85 13.09
N ARG A 167 -9.87 -7.26 12.61
CA ARG A 167 -11.18 -7.03 13.26
C ARG A 167 -11.47 -5.55 13.61
N GLY A 168 -10.99 -4.63 12.75
CA GLY A 168 -11.09 -3.19 12.97
C GLY A 168 -10.01 -2.59 13.87
N VAL A 169 -9.08 -3.42 14.38
CA VAL A 169 -7.96 -2.97 15.22
C VAL A 169 -6.71 -2.79 14.36
N PRO A 170 -6.07 -1.62 14.30
CA PRO A 170 -4.75 -1.43 13.68
C PRO A 170 -3.68 -2.17 14.49
N VAL A 171 -3.01 -3.16 13.88
CA VAL A 171 -2.12 -4.08 14.61
C VAL A 171 -0.65 -3.70 14.49
N MET A 172 -0.21 -3.38 13.29
CA MET A 172 1.19 -3.07 12.99
C MET A 172 1.27 -2.20 11.74
N ALA A 173 2.20 -1.26 11.73
CA ALA A 173 2.38 -0.36 10.59
C ALA A 173 3.84 -0.27 10.15
N MET A 174 4.07 0.01 8.87
CA MET A 174 5.37 0.38 8.32
C MET A 174 5.21 1.39 7.18
N MET A 175 6.18 2.27 7.02
CA MET A 175 6.34 3.05 5.79
C MET A 175 7.28 2.32 4.85
N ARG A 176 6.96 2.32 3.55
CA ARG A 176 7.82 1.77 2.49
C ARG A 176 8.39 2.92 1.69
N CYS A 177 9.72 3.01 1.67
CA CYS A 177 10.46 4.09 1.03
C CYS A 177 11.10 3.56 -0.24
N ALA A 178 10.73 4.12 -1.38
CA ALA A 178 11.33 3.76 -2.65
C ALA A 178 12.80 4.22 -2.71
N THR A 179 13.64 3.42 -3.37
CA THR A 179 15.07 3.68 -3.57
C THR A 179 15.45 3.48 -5.03
N HIS A 180 16.62 3.94 -5.44
CA HIS A 180 17.18 3.59 -6.75
C HIS A 180 17.25 2.06 -6.94
N ALA A 181 17.64 1.32 -5.89
CA ALA A 181 17.71 -0.15 -5.94
C ALA A 181 16.35 -0.80 -6.20
N SER A 182 15.24 -0.15 -5.83
CA SER A 182 13.87 -0.64 -6.07
C SER A 182 13.24 -0.08 -7.36
N ASP A 183 13.98 0.68 -8.16
CA ASP A 183 13.46 1.32 -9.38
C ASP A 183 12.20 2.17 -9.08
N GLY A 184 12.29 3.00 -8.03
CA GLY A 184 11.20 3.86 -7.57
C GLY A 184 9.98 3.13 -7.00
N LYS A 185 10.07 1.82 -6.74
CA LYS A 185 8.95 1.03 -6.23
C LYS A 185 9.03 0.86 -4.72
N ALA A 186 7.91 1.06 -4.03
CA ALA A 186 7.79 0.85 -2.59
C ALA A 186 7.67 -0.66 -2.24
N ASN A 187 8.62 -1.47 -2.70
CA ASN A 187 8.62 -2.92 -2.54
C ASN A 187 9.93 -3.42 -1.90
N LEU A 188 9.83 -3.90 -0.66
CA LEU A 188 10.99 -4.36 0.12
C LEU A 188 11.76 -5.51 -0.57
N HIS A 189 11.06 -6.39 -1.29
CA HIS A 189 11.69 -7.50 -2.04
C HIS A 189 12.50 -7.02 -3.25
N GLN A 190 12.27 -5.79 -3.70
CA GLN A 190 12.96 -5.16 -4.82
C GLN A 190 14.02 -4.14 -4.37
N GLY A 191 14.22 -3.98 -3.06
CA GLY A 191 15.26 -3.12 -2.51
C GLY A 191 14.76 -1.82 -1.86
N ALA A 192 13.44 -1.61 -1.74
CA ALA A 192 12.91 -0.52 -0.94
C ALA A 192 13.26 -0.67 0.55
N VAL A 193 13.33 0.45 1.26
CA VAL A 193 13.47 0.45 2.72
C VAL A 193 12.09 0.30 3.35
N GLY A 194 12.00 -0.59 4.36
CA GLY A 194 10.83 -0.69 5.24
C GLY A 194 11.13 -0.06 6.59
N VAL A 195 10.35 0.95 6.98
CA VAL A 195 10.48 1.62 8.27
C VAL A 195 9.31 1.22 9.15
N GLY A 196 9.58 0.50 10.25
CA GLY A 196 8.58 0.17 11.26
C GLY A 196 8.06 1.43 11.93
N LEU A 197 6.74 1.48 12.18
CA LEU A 197 6.08 2.64 12.77
C LEU A 197 5.38 2.25 14.06
N ASP A 198 5.56 3.07 15.07
CA ASP A 198 4.84 2.93 16.34
C ASP A 198 3.35 3.23 16.16
N ILE A 199 2.51 2.29 16.58
CA ILE A 199 1.04 2.40 16.45
C ILE A 199 0.48 3.56 17.30
N ALA A 200 1.09 3.88 18.43
CA ALA A 200 0.61 4.98 19.28
C ALA A 200 0.87 6.35 18.64
N THR A 201 2.03 6.54 18.02
CA THR A 201 2.53 7.87 17.69
C THR A 201 2.82 8.12 16.20
N GLY A 202 2.98 7.08 15.40
CA GLY A 202 3.42 7.17 14.00
C GLY A 202 4.91 7.50 13.84
N ASN A 203 5.69 7.45 14.92
CA ASN A 203 7.14 7.64 14.87
C ASN A 203 7.83 6.39 14.34
N ALA A 204 8.99 6.58 13.68
CA ALA A 204 9.81 5.45 13.25
C ALA A 204 10.39 4.69 14.45
N LEU A 205 10.37 3.37 14.36
CA LEU A 205 10.97 2.43 15.33
C LEU A 205 12.33 1.94 14.86
N SER A 206 12.37 1.37 13.67
CA SER A 206 13.58 0.85 13.02
C SER A 206 13.38 0.84 11.52
N ALA A 207 14.47 0.78 10.76
CA ALA A 207 14.41 0.68 9.31
C ALA A 207 15.26 -0.49 8.81
N VAL A 208 14.80 -1.16 7.74
CA VAL A 208 15.47 -2.31 7.15
C VAL A 208 15.51 -2.21 5.64
N GLN A 209 16.64 -2.61 5.05
CA GLN A 209 16.80 -2.82 3.62
C GLN A 209 17.52 -4.15 3.39
N HIS A 210 17.04 -4.99 2.47
CA HIS A 210 17.59 -6.32 2.21
C HIS A 210 17.73 -7.22 3.45
N GLY A 211 16.92 -6.97 4.49
CA GLY A 211 16.96 -7.71 5.75
C GLY A 211 17.98 -7.21 6.77
N GLU A 212 18.74 -6.18 6.46
CA GLU A 212 19.71 -5.54 7.36
C GLU A 212 19.15 -4.21 7.89
N LEU A 213 19.51 -3.87 9.13
CA LEU A 213 19.15 -2.60 9.74
C LEU A 213 19.89 -1.44 9.06
N VAL A 214 19.16 -0.35 8.80
CA VAL A 214 19.69 0.89 8.25
C VAL A 214 19.22 2.09 9.08
N GLU A 215 20.05 3.12 9.22
CA GLU A 215 19.70 4.31 9.99
C GLU A 215 19.28 5.49 9.11
N VAL A 216 19.77 5.48 7.87
CA VAL A 216 19.52 6.55 6.88
C VAL A 216 19.02 5.97 5.56
N HIS A 217 18.29 6.77 4.82
CA HIS A 217 17.87 6.42 3.47
C HIS A 217 19.10 6.36 2.54
N PRO A 218 19.30 5.27 1.78
CA PRO A 218 20.55 5.04 1.04
C PRO A 218 20.83 6.08 -0.04
N ASP A 219 19.80 6.65 -0.66
CA ASP A 219 19.97 7.59 -1.78
C ASP A 219 19.89 9.06 -1.34
N THR A 220 19.11 9.38 -0.30
CA THR A 220 18.88 10.75 0.15
C THR A 220 19.66 11.13 1.39
N GLY A 221 20.14 10.15 2.18
CA GLY A 221 20.81 10.39 3.45
C GLY A 221 19.88 10.80 4.61
N ALA A 222 18.57 10.83 4.40
CA ALA A 222 17.63 11.23 5.45
C ALA A 222 17.64 10.22 6.62
N CYS A 223 17.73 10.72 7.84
CA CYS A 223 17.76 9.90 9.05
C CYS A 223 16.35 9.43 9.43
N PHE A 224 16.14 8.13 9.50
CA PHE A 224 14.81 7.56 9.81
C PHE A 224 14.36 7.83 11.26
N ARG A 225 15.26 8.09 12.19
CA ARG A 225 14.90 8.42 13.58
C ARG A 225 14.08 9.71 13.70
N SER A 226 14.18 10.62 12.72
CA SER A 226 13.41 11.86 12.68
C SER A 226 12.07 11.72 11.95
N LEU A 227 11.80 10.55 11.35
CA LEU A 227 10.56 10.31 10.63
C LEU A 227 9.39 10.21 11.61
N LYS A 228 8.40 11.07 11.38
CA LYS A 228 7.09 11.04 12.03
C LYS A 228 6.02 11.18 10.96
N ILE A 229 5.03 10.32 10.98
CA ILE A 229 3.94 10.36 10.02
C ILE A 229 2.92 11.41 10.44
N PRO A 230 2.65 12.45 9.61
CA PRO A 230 1.58 13.39 9.89
C PRO A 230 0.20 12.75 9.77
N HIS A 231 -0.79 13.35 10.40
CA HIS A 231 -2.19 12.88 10.39
C HIS A 231 -2.35 11.42 10.84
N TRP A 232 -1.52 10.96 11.77
CA TRP A 232 -1.44 9.56 12.15
C TRP A 232 -2.78 8.95 12.58
N ASP A 233 -3.58 9.66 13.34
CA ASP A 233 -4.90 9.19 13.78
C ASP A 233 -5.83 8.92 12.58
N ARG A 234 -5.78 9.78 11.56
CA ARG A 234 -6.54 9.57 10.31
C ARG A 234 -6.02 8.38 9.48
N VAL A 235 -4.72 8.09 9.56
CA VAL A 235 -4.14 6.89 8.92
C VAL A 235 -4.68 5.63 9.57
N LEU A 236 -4.72 5.58 10.90
CA LEU A 236 -5.27 4.44 11.64
C LEU A 236 -6.76 4.28 11.44
N ASP A 237 -7.52 5.40 11.49
CA ASP A 237 -8.96 5.44 11.23
C ASP A 237 -9.30 4.88 9.83
N LEU A 238 -8.59 5.35 8.80
CA LEU A 238 -8.76 4.87 7.43
C LEU A 238 -8.47 3.37 7.31
N ALA A 239 -7.39 2.88 7.92
CA ALA A 239 -7.03 1.46 7.87
C ALA A 239 -8.07 0.57 8.58
N ALA A 240 -8.57 1.00 9.74
CA ALA A 240 -9.62 0.31 10.49
C ALA A 240 -10.95 0.28 9.71
N SER A 241 -11.34 1.40 9.10
CA SER A 241 -12.55 1.53 8.28
C SER A 241 -12.56 0.59 7.06
N CYS A 242 -11.39 0.24 6.51
CA CYS A 242 -11.28 -0.71 5.41
C CYS A 242 -11.74 -2.13 5.76
N VAL A 243 -11.68 -2.51 7.04
CA VAL A 243 -12.20 -3.80 7.54
C VAL A 243 -13.72 -3.84 7.42
N GLU A 244 -14.40 -2.80 7.85
CA GLU A 244 -15.86 -2.69 7.73
C GLU A 244 -16.30 -2.57 6.26
N MET A 245 -15.57 -1.78 5.47
CA MET A 245 -15.85 -1.55 4.06
C MET A 245 -15.85 -2.85 3.26
N THR A 246 -14.89 -3.75 3.52
CA THR A 246 -14.70 -4.98 2.74
C THR A 246 -15.32 -6.21 3.39
N GLY A 247 -15.55 -6.18 4.71
CA GLY A 247 -15.92 -7.35 5.50
C GLY A 247 -14.80 -8.40 5.60
N LEU A 248 -13.57 -8.06 5.17
CA LEU A 248 -12.37 -8.87 5.42
C LEU A 248 -11.80 -8.47 6.77
N GLN A 249 -11.74 -9.42 7.69
CA GLN A 249 -11.34 -9.14 9.07
C GLN A 249 -9.81 -9.07 9.26
N TYR A 250 -9.02 -9.56 8.30
CA TYR A 250 -7.57 -9.44 8.27
C TYR A 250 -7.14 -8.89 6.92
N LEU A 251 -6.60 -7.70 6.89
CA LEU A 251 -6.14 -7.06 5.66
C LEU A 251 -4.94 -6.12 5.90
N GLY A 252 -4.28 -5.74 4.83
CA GLY A 252 -3.32 -4.64 4.79
C GLY A 252 -3.89 -3.49 3.97
N ALA A 253 -3.91 -2.29 4.54
CA ALA A 253 -4.22 -1.06 3.83
C ALA A 253 -2.92 -0.35 3.45
N ASP A 254 -2.78 0.01 2.18
CA ASP A 254 -1.69 0.83 1.67
C ASP A 254 -2.21 2.25 1.50
N ILE A 255 -1.65 3.17 2.27
CA ILE A 255 -2.10 4.55 2.42
C ILE A 255 -0.97 5.48 2.01
N VAL A 256 -1.28 6.50 1.25
CA VAL A 256 -0.36 7.58 0.91
C VAL A 256 -0.85 8.89 1.51
N LEU A 257 0.06 9.81 1.78
CA LEU A 257 -0.29 11.14 2.26
C LEU A 257 -0.30 12.08 1.06
N ASP A 258 -1.49 12.48 0.63
CA ASP A 258 -1.68 13.53 -0.37
C ASP A 258 -1.57 14.90 0.29
N ARG A 259 -0.89 15.84 -0.37
CA ARG A 259 -0.64 17.20 0.13
C ARG A 259 -1.93 17.95 0.51
N GLN A 260 -3.01 17.74 -0.24
CA GLN A 260 -4.26 18.47 -0.08
C GLN A 260 -5.28 17.69 0.73
N GLN A 261 -5.39 16.37 0.48
CA GLN A 261 -6.41 15.52 1.06
C GLN A 261 -5.96 14.86 2.38
N GLY A 262 -4.64 14.79 2.62
CA GLY A 262 -4.07 14.01 3.71
C GLY A 262 -4.04 12.50 3.39
N PRO A 263 -4.35 11.60 4.35
CA PRO A 263 -4.33 10.16 4.11
C PRO A 263 -5.35 9.72 3.06
N VAL A 264 -4.87 9.00 2.03
CA VAL A 264 -5.63 8.50 0.89
C VAL A 264 -5.37 7.01 0.72
N LEU A 265 -6.41 6.20 0.57
CA LEU A 265 -6.28 4.76 0.34
C LEU A 265 -5.79 4.49 -1.08
N LEU A 266 -4.61 3.90 -1.22
CA LEU A 266 -4.02 3.54 -2.51
C LEU A 266 -4.46 2.15 -2.96
N GLU A 267 -4.35 1.16 -2.07
CA GLU A 267 -4.62 -0.25 -2.36
C GLU A 267 -4.95 -1.03 -1.08
N LEU A 268 -5.70 -2.12 -1.23
CA LEU A 268 -5.93 -3.10 -0.17
C LEU A 268 -5.29 -4.44 -0.51
N ASN A 269 -4.85 -5.16 0.51
CA ASN A 269 -4.24 -6.47 0.38
C ASN A 269 -4.92 -7.48 1.31
N ALA A 270 -5.59 -8.51 0.73
CA ALA A 270 -6.17 -9.60 1.51
C ALA A 270 -5.12 -10.54 2.12
N ARG A 271 -3.88 -10.48 1.60
CA ARG A 271 -2.75 -11.32 2.04
C ARG A 271 -1.49 -10.46 2.21
N PRO A 272 -1.48 -9.47 3.13
CA PRO A 272 -0.35 -8.57 3.30
C PRO A 272 0.92 -9.34 3.62
N GLY A 273 2.05 -8.89 3.06
CA GLY A 273 3.36 -9.50 3.28
C GLY A 273 3.81 -9.42 4.74
N LEU A 274 4.58 -10.39 5.19
CA LEU A 274 5.05 -10.50 6.58
C LEU A 274 6.37 -9.77 6.86
N ALA A 275 6.98 -9.14 5.86
CA ALA A 275 8.20 -8.33 6.01
C ALA A 275 8.01 -7.13 6.97
N ILE A 276 6.78 -6.72 7.21
CA ILE A 276 6.44 -5.70 8.22
C ILE A 276 6.93 -6.06 9.62
N GLN A 277 7.01 -7.36 9.97
CA GLN A 277 7.58 -7.83 11.23
C GLN A 277 9.08 -7.52 11.33
N VAL A 278 9.79 -7.66 10.18
CA VAL A 278 11.22 -7.35 10.13
C VAL A 278 11.44 -5.84 10.27
N ALA A 279 10.64 -5.02 9.58
CA ALA A 279 10.70 -3.57 9.68
C ALA A 279 10.42 -3.06 11.10
N ASN A 280 9.54 -3.72 11.83
CA ASN A 280 9.21 -3.37 13.24
C ASN A 280 10.11 -4.06 14.27
N GLN A 281 11.00 -4.97 13.88
CA GLN A 281 11.77 -5.84 14.78
C GLN A 281 10.87 -6.53 15.83
N ALA A 282 9.62 -6.83 15.49
CA ALA A 282 8.59 -7.35 16.38
C ALA A 282 7.72 -8.40 15.69
N GLY A 283 7.31 -9.42 16.43
CA GLY A 283 6.39 -10.45 15.93
C GLY A 283 4.94 -9.97 15.86
N LEU A 284 4.18 -10.51 14.91
CA LEU A 284 2.77 -10.15 14.67
C LEU A 284 1.80 -11.00 15.49
N ARG A 285 2.24 -12.18 15.98
CA ARG A 285 1.39 -13.15 16.68
C ARG A 285 0.77 -12.58 17.95
N ASP A 286 1.61 -12.05 18.84
CA ASP A 286 1.15 -11.55 20.15
C ASP A 286 0.31 -10.29 19.97
N ARG A 287 0.65 -9.47 18.99
CA ARG A 287 -0.12 -8.28 18.63
C ARG A 287 -1.51 -8.63 18.08
N LEU A 288 -1.63 -9.68 17.28
CA LEU A 288 -2.92 -10.19 16.79
C LEU A 288 -3.78 -10.80 17.91
N ALA A 289 -3.14 -11.45 18.89
CA ALA A 289 -3.87 -11.94 20.08
C ALA A 289 -4.45 -10.77 20.90
N ILE A 290 -3.65 -9.71 21.11
CA ILE A 290 -4.12 -8.48 21.77
C ILE A 290 -5.26 -7.84 20.96
N ALA A 291 -5.14 -7.79 19.63
CA ALA A 291 -6.20 -7.24 18.78
C ALA A 291 -7.48 -8.08 18.83
N GLU A 292 -7.38 -9.39 18.97
CA GLU A 292 -8.55 -10.28 19.16
C GLU A 292 -9.25 -9.99 20.50
N GLU A 293 -8.49 -9.76 21.57
CA GLU A 293 -9.03 -9.36 22.87
C GLU A 293 -9.73 -7.98 22.80
N ILE A 294 -9.10 -6.99 22.17
CA ILE A 294 -9.70 -5.65 21.98
C ILE A 294 -11.04 -5.78 21.23
N ALA A 295 -11.04 -6.49 20.11
CA ALA A 295 -12.23 -6.68 19.29
C ALA A 295 -13.32 -7.57 19.96
N ALA A 296 -13.01 -8.23 21.05
CA ALA A 296 -13.99 -8.96 21.88
C ALA A 296 -14.60 -8.09 22.98
N GLN A 297 -13.93 -6.97 23.34
CA GLN A 297 -14.35 -6.07 24.42
C GLN A 297 -15.27 -4.94 23.92
N THR A 298 -15.07 -4.49 22.69
CA THR A 298 -15.86 -3.40 22.10
C THR A 298 -16.08 -3.58 20.61
N ASP A 299 -17.23 -3.12 20.13
CA ASP A 299 -17.53 -2.96 18.70
C ASP A 299 -17.31 -1.51 18.23
N ASP A 300 -17.12 -0.56 19.13
CA ASP A 300 -16.88 0.83 18.77
C ASP A 300 -15.56 1.00 18.03
N HIS A 301 -15.64 1.72 16.91
CA HIS A 301 -14.53 1.91 15.99
C HIS A 301 -13.37 2.69 16.65
N TYR A 302 -13.67 3.79 17.34
CA TYR A 302 -12.65 4.65 17.94
C TYR A 302 -12.06 4.04 19.20
N GLU A 303 -12.86 3.35 20.02
CA GLU A 303 -12.38 2.61 21.18
C GLU A 303 -11.36 1.51 20.76
N LYS A 304 -11.59 0.82 19.63
CA LYS A 304 -10.62 -0.14 19.06
C LYS A 304 -9.29 0.52 18.72
N ILE A 305 -9.32 1.69 18.11
CA ILE A 305 -8.11 2.44 17.74
C ILE A 305 -7.35 2.91 18.98
N ASP A 306 -8.04 3.48 19.95
CA ASP A 306 -7.44 3.98 21.18
C ASP A 306 -6.86 2.85 22.03
N ALA A 307 -7.56 1.72 22.12
CA ALA A 307 -7.04 0.52 22.77
C ALA A 307 -5.82 -0.04 22.05
N ALA A 308 -5.80 -0.01 20.70
CA ALA A 308 -4.64 -0.40 19.91
C ALA A 308 -3.43 0.51 20.21
N LYS A 309 -3.61 1.82 20.22
CA LYS A 309 -2.54 2.80 20.57
C LYS A 309 -1.99 2.54 21.97
N THR A 310 -2.86 2.25 22.93
CA THR A 310 -2.48 2.02 24.33
C THR A 310 -1.76 0.69 24.53
N ARG A 311 -2.24 -0.40 23.88
CA ARG A 311 -1.76 -1.77 24.14
C ARG A 311 -0.71 -2.26 23.17
N LEU A 312 -0.63 -1.65 21.98
CA LEU A 312 0.28 -2.03 20.89
C LEU A 312 1.32 -0.94 20.57
N GLY A 313 1.24 0.22 21.19
CA GLY A 313 2.28 1.25 21.12
C GLY A 313 3.56 0.79 21.80
N SER A 314 4.68 1.30 21.32
CA SER A 314 5.98 1.15 21.98
C SER A 314 6.08 2.26 23.03
N GLY A 315 5.74 1.94 24.28
CA GLY A 315 5.82 2.89 25.39
C GLY A 315 7.25 3.31 25.73
#